data_669f24d0c0342aa80762725d87a74040
#
_entry.id   669f24d0c0342aa80762725d87a74040
#
_cell.length_a   1.000
_cell.length_b   1.000
_cell.length_c   1.000
_cell.angle_alpha   90.00
_cell.angle_beta   90.00
_cell.angle_gamma   90.00
#
_symmetry.space_group_name_H-M   'P 1'
#
loop_
_entity.id
_entity.type
_entity.pdbx_description
1 polymer ?
#
loop_
_entity_poly.entity_id
_entity_poly.type
_entity_poly.pdbx_seq_one_letter_code
_entity_poly.pdbx_strand_id
1 'polypeptide(L)'
;MGRDFEIIARETVYDGFFRVSRFTLRHALFAGGQSETLIRERFERGHAVGVLPYDPWTDRVVLVEQFRIGALESGLGPWLLETVAGIVEPGETPEDV
;
A
#
# COMPACT_ATOMS: atom_id res chain seq x y z
N MET A 1 -2.73 -24.97 12.56
CA MET A 1 -1.49 -24.79 11.80
C MET A 1 -0.80 -23.50 12.19
N GLY A 2 0.49 -23.39 11.91
CA GLY A 2 1.33 -22.29 12.35
C GLY A 2 1.08 -20.93 11.70
N ARG A 3 -0.01 -20.75 10.96
CA ARG A 3 -0.32 -19.47 10.29
C ARG A 3 -1.75 -19.00 10.53
N ASP A 4 -2.40 -19.55 11.54
CA ASP A 4 -3.75 -19.12 11.89
C ASP A 4 -3.72 -17.72 12.51
N PHE A 5 -4.80 -16.97 12.32
CA PHE A 5 -4.97 -15.67 12.95
C PHE A 5 -6.43 -15.43 13.26
N GLU A 6 -6.67 -14.51 14.19
CA GLU A 6 -8.02 -14.12 14.58
C GLU A 6 -8.09 -12.60 14.68
N ILE A 7 -9.04 -12.01 13.97
CA ILE A 7 -9.33 -10.58 14.09
C ILE A 7 -10.41 -10.43 15.16
N ILE A 8 -10.03 -9.89 16.31
CA ILE A 8 -10.92 -9.74 17.45
C ILE A 8 -11.81 -8.50 17.27
N ALA A 9 -11.22 -7.41 16.80
CA ALA A 9 -11.95 -6.16 16.59
C ALA A 9 -11.29 -5.35 15.48
N ARG A 10 -12.10 -4.52 14.83
CA ARG A 10 -11.64 -3.60 13.80
C ARG A 10 -12.40 -2.31 13.95
N GLU A 11 -11.71 -1.18 13.93
CA GLU A 11 -12.33 0.13 13.97
C GLU A 11 -11.60 1.10 13.05
N THR A 12 -12.34 2.07 12.53
CA THR A 12 -11.74 3.16 11.76
C THR A 12 -11.35 4.25 12.76
N VAL A 13 -10.07 4.61 12.81
CA VAL A 13 -9.57 5.61 13.77
C VAL A 13 -9.23 6.93 13.09
N TYR A 14 -9.14 6.97 11.78
CA TYR A 14 -9.01 8.19 11.00
C TYR A 14 -9.70 7.96 9.66
N ASP A 15 -10.50 8.94 9.25
CA ASP A 15 -11.28 8.87 8.00
C ASP A 15 -11.23 10.23 7.33
N GLY A 16 -10.12 10.51 6.66
CA GLY A 16 -9.92 11.73 5.88
C GLY A 16 -9.81 11.38 4.40
N PHE A 17 -8.87 12.02 3.70
CA PHE A 17 -8.57 11.66 2.31
C PHE A 17 -8.13 10.20 2.24
N PHE A 18 -7.29 9.78 3.17
CA PHE A 18 -6.98 8.38 3.40
C PHE A 18 -7.70 7.92 4.66
N ARG A 19 -7.62 6.63 4.94
CA ARG A 19 -8.23 6.03 6.11
C ARG A 19 -7.19 5.23 6.87
N VAL A 20 -7.33 5.20 8.20
CA VAL A 20 -6.53 4.33 9.05
C VAL A 20 -7.47 3.44 9.84
N SER A 21 -7.28 2.13 9.75
CA SER A 21 -8.03 1.14 10.52
C SER A 21 -7.14 0.60 11.64
N ARG A 22 -7.73 0.40 12.81
CA ARG A 22 -7.05 -0.23 13.95
C ARG A 22 -7.62 -1.61 14.17
N PHE A 23 -6.73 -2.60 14.22
CA PHE A 23 -7.09 -3.99 14.41
C PHE A 23 -6.61 -4.47 15.77
N THR A 24 -7.48 -5.15 16.49
CA THR A 24 -7.12 -5.95 17.66
C THR A 24 -7.12 -7.38 17.20
N LEU A 25 -6.01 -8.09 17.35
CA LEU A 25 -5.84 -9.40 16.74
C LEU A 25 -4.87 -10.29 17.52
N ARG A 26 -4.87 -11.55 17.18
CA ARG A 26 -3.88 -12.55 17.59
C ARG A 26 -3.49 -13.36 16.37
N HIS A 27 -2.30 -13.89 16.37
CA HIS A 27 -1.87 -14.80 15.32
C HIS A 27 -1.01 -15.92 15.88
N ALA A 28 -0.89 -16.99 15.11
CA ALA A 28 -0.03 -18.11 15.44
C ALA A 28 1.44 -17.68 15.41
N LEU A 29 2.22 -18.28 16.30
CA LEU A 29 3.67 -18.10 16.33
C LEU A 29 4.34 -19.28 15.65
N PHE A 30 5.44 -19.04 14.94
CA PHE A 30 6.18 -20.10 14.27
C PHE A 30 6.73 -21.12 15.28
N ALA A 31 7.06 -20.65 16.48
CA ALA A 31 7.54 -21.52 17.55
C ALA A 31 6.44 -22.34 18.21
N GLY A 32 5.17 -22.14 17.82
CA GLY A 32 4.00 -22.81 18.42
C GLY A 32 3.24 -21.87 19.34
N GLY A 33 1.93 -22.15 19.48
CA GLY A 33 1.05 -21.33 20.29
C GLY A 33 0.59 -20.06 19.58
N GLN A 34 -0.08 -19.21 20.32
CA GLN A 34 -0.64 -17.94 19.82
C GLN A 34 0.12 -16.76 20.40
N SER A 35 0.13 -15.66 19.67
CA SER A 35 0.63 -14.40 20.20
C SER A 35 -0.27 -13.90 21.32
N GLU A 36 0.23 -12.95 22.10
CA GLU A 36 -0.64 -12.13 22.92
C GLU A 36 -1.57 -11.30 22.03
N THR A 37 -2.54 -10.64 22.62
CA THR A 37 -3.40 -9.71 21.91
C THR A 37 -2.57 -8.51 21.44
N LEU A 38 -2.62 -8.24 20.15
CA LEU A 38 -1.86 -7.18 19.51
C LEU A 38 -2.80 -6.12 18.96
N ILE A 39 -2.33 -4.88 18.92
CA ILE A 39 -3.03 -3.77 18.28
C ILE A 39 -2.15 -3.28 17.15
N ARG A 40 -2.72 -3.21 15.94
CA ARG A 40 -2.01 -2.76 14.74
C ARG A 40 -2.86 -1.79 13.96
N GLU A 41 -2.24 -0.76 13.44
CA GLU A 41 -2.89 0.20 12.56
C GLU A 41 -2.49 -0.08 11.13
N ARG A 42 -3.48 -0.05 10.25
CA ARG A 42 -3.26 -0.24 8.81
C ARG A 42 -3.68 1.00 8.06
N PHE A 43 -2.78 1.49 7.23
CA PHE A 43 -3.04 2.62 6.35
C PHE A 43 -3.84 2.11 5.14
N GLU A 44 -5.08 2.58 5.01
CA GLU A 44 -6.00 2.13 3.97
C GLU A 44 -5.91 3.07 2.78
N ARG A 45 -5.31 2.62 1.70
CA ARG A 45 -5.13 3.39 0.48
C ARG A 45 -5.92 2.81 -0.70
N GLY A 46 -6.53 1.64 -0.53
CA GLY A 46 -7.09 0.89 -1.63
C GLY A 46 -6.00 0.22 -2.47
N HIS A 47 -6.37 -0.23 -3.64
CA HIS A 47 -5.45 -0.90 -4.55
C HIS A 47 -4.96 0.08 -5.60
N ALA A 48 -3.73 -0.14 -6.06
CA ALA A 48 -3.12 0.66 -7.11
C ALA A 48 -2.41 -0.25 -8.09
N VAL A 49 -2.21 0.23 -9.31
CA VAL A 49 -1.48 -0.49 -10.34
C VAL A 49 -0.42 0.44 -10.91
N GLY A 50 0.79 -0.11 -11.14
CA GLY A 50 1.86 0.58 -11.83
C GLY A 50 2.11 -0.04 -13.18
N VAL A 51 2.48 0.77 -14.15
CA VAL A 51 2.80 0.35 -15.50
C VAL A 51 4.15 0.92 -15.88
N LEU A 52 5.03 0.06 -16.41
CA LEU A 52 6.32 0.48 -16.92
C LEU A 52 6.32 0.29 -18.44
N PRO A 53 5.93 1.32 -19.21
CA PRO A 53 5.98 1.22 -20.67
C PRO A 53 7.41 1.05 -21.14
N TYR A 54 7.63 0.10 -22.03
CA TYR A 54 8.95 -0.23 -22.55
C TYR A 54 8.95 -0.19 -24.07
N ASP A 55 9.92 0.55 -24.62
CA ASP A 55 10.15 0.61 -26.07
C ASP A 55 11.33 -0.29 -26.42
N PRO A 56 11.06 -1.46 -27.03
CA PRO A 56 12.14 -2.41 -27.34
C PRO A 56 13.04 -1.95 -28.47
N TRP A 57 12.59 -1.00 -29.32
CA TRP A 57 13.40 -0.51 -30.42
C TRP A 57 14.53 0.42 -29.96
N THR A 58 14.25 1.22 -28.92
CA THR A 58 15.23 2.15 -28.36
C THR A 58 15.77 1.71 -27.02
N ASP A 59 15.28 0.58 -26.47
CA ASP A 59 15.64 0.05 -25.15
C ASP A 59 15.44 1.11 -24.06
N ARG A 60 14.27 1.73 -24.05
CA ARG A 60 13.92 2.81 -23.12
C ARG A 60 12.61 2.52 -22.43
N VAL A 61 12.47 3.08 -21.22
CA VAL A 61 11.23 3.05 -20.48
C VAL A 61 10.69 4.47 -20.34
N VAL A 62 9.37 4.57 -20.11
CA VAL A 62 8.72 5.85 -19.85
C VAL A 62 8.48 5.98 -18.37
N LEU A 63 8.94 7.06 -17.78
CA LEU A 63 8.68 7.42 -16.40
C LEU A 63 8.00 8.77 -16.36
N VAL A 64 7.30 9.06 -15.26
CA VAL A 64 6.70 10.37 -15.03
C VAL A 64 7.41 11.04 -13.86
N GLU A 65 7.41 12.36 -13.84
CA GLU A 65 7.94 13.13 -12.73
C GLU A 65 6.77 13.79 -12.01
N GLN A 66 6.67 13.58 -10.71
CA GLN A 66 5.57 14.09 -9.91
C GLN A 66 6.04 14.68 -8.60
N PHE A 67 5.28 15.66 -8.11
CA PHE A 67 5.46 16.20 -6.78
C PHE A 67 4.92 15.20 -5.75
N ARG A 68 5.75 14.84 -4.78
CA ARG A 68 5.39 13.91 -3.71
C ARG A 68 5.64 14.55 -2.35
N ILE A 69 4.54 14.83 -1.63
CA ILE A 69 4.62 15.47 -0.32
C ILE A 69 5.45 14.65 0.68
N GLY A 70 5.45 13.32 0.55
CA GLY A 70 6.23 12.46 1.42
C GLY A 70 7.74 12.61 1.25
N ALA A 71 8.20 13.20 0.14
CA ALA A 71 9.61 13.44 -0.13
C ALA A 71 10.01 14.90 0.09
N LEU A 72 9.18 15.69 0.77
CA LEU A 72 9.36 17.12 0.91
C LEU A 72 10.72 17.48 1.50
N GLU A 73 11.17 16.76 2.51
CA GLU A 73 12.46 17.01 3.16
C GLU A 73 13.60 16.15 2.60
N SER A 74 13.38 15.48 1.47
CA SER A 74 14.43 14.73 0.79
C SER A 74 15.52 15.68 0.31
N GLY A 75 16.79 15.24 0.37
CA GLY A 75 17.90 16.03 -0.14
C GLY A 75 17.84 16.28 -1.64
N LEU A 76 17.05 15.50 -2.39
CA LEU A 76 16.84 15.66 -3.82
C LEU A 76 15.56 16.44 -4.13
N GLY A 77 14.82 16.88 -3.10
CA GLY A 77 13.55 17.58 -3.25
C GLY A 77 12.36 16.66 -3.46
N PRO A 78 11.15 17.24 -3.55
CA PRO A 78 9.90 16.45 -3.60
C PRO A 78 9.48 15.96 -4.99
N TRP A 79 10.25 16.26 -6.04
CA TRP A 79 9.95 15.82 -7.40
C TRP A 79 10.63 14.49 -7.65
N LEU A 80 9.84 13.43 -7.87
CA LEU A 80 10.34 12.07 -8.03
C LEU A 80 10.01 11.52 -9.40
N LEU A 81 10.95 10.73 -9.95
CA LEU A 81 10.71 9.93 -11.14
C LEU A 81 10.05 8.63 -10.71
N GLU A 82 8.95 8.30 -11.37
CA GLU A 82 8.10 7.17 -10.97
C GLU A 82 7.56 6.45 -12.19
N THR A 83 7.13 5.21 -12.00
CA THR A 83 6.33 4.54 -13.02
C THR A 83 4.97 5.22 -13.14
N VAL A 84 4.36 5.09 -14.31
CA VAL A 84 2.97 5.49 -14.51
C VAL A 84 2.11 4.61 -13.60
N ALA A 85 1.23 5.21 -12.80
CA ALA A 85 0.42 4.47 -11.84
C ALA A 85 -0.93 5.14 -11.63
N GLY A 86 -1.88 4.37 -11.15
CA GLY A 86 -3.20 4.87 -10.79
C GLY A 86 -3.87 4.00 -9.76
N ILE A 87 -4.85 4.56 -9.07
CA ILE A 87 -5.66 3.84 -8.09
C ILE A 87 -6.71 3.04 -8.84
N VAL A 88 -6.91 1.78 -8.41
CA VAL A 88 -7.96 0.92 -8.95
C VAL A 88 -9.25 1.26 -8.22
N GLU A 89 -10.20 1.88 -8.92
CA GLU A 89 -11.48 2.25 -8.34
C GLU A 89 -12.40 1.03 -8.22
N PRO A 90 -13.41 1.06 -7.33
CA PRO A 90 -14.36 -0.03 -7.22
C PRO A 90 -14.99 -0.35 -8.59
N GLY A 91 -14.98 -1.64 -8.96
CA GLY A 91 -15.51 -2.10 -10.23
C GLY A 91 -14.55 -2.04 -11.39
N GLU A 92 -13.37 -1.45 -11.21
CA GLU A 92 -12.32 -1.46 -12.22
C GLU A 92 -11.41 -2.67 -12.08
N THR A 93 -10.84 -3.12 -13.21
CA THR A 93 -9.70 -4.04 -13.19
C THR A 93 -8.40 -3.23 -13.27
N PRO A 94 -7.24 -3.83 -12.95
CA PRO A 94 -5.97 -3.13 -13.11
C PRO A 94 -5.75 -2.61 -14.52
N GLU A 95 -6.25 -3.29 -15.54
CA GLU A 95 -6.10 -2.89 -16.94
C GLU A 95 -6.93 -1.65 -17.29
N ASP A 96 -7.96 -1.35 -16.51
CA ASP A 96 -8.86 -0.19 -16.75
C ASP A 96 -8.24 1.13 -16.29
N VAL A 97 -7.17 1.06 -15.52
CA VAL A 97 -6.55 2.25 -14.91
C VAL A 97 -5.60 2.96 -15.87
#